data_19816e2014dd4bc92c5a344190326e2c
#
_entry.id   19816e2014dd4bc92c5a344190326e2c
#
_cell.length_a   1.000
_cell.length_b   1.000
_cell.length_c   1.000
_cell.angle_alpha   90.00
_cell.angle_beta   90.00
_cell.angle_gamma   90.00
#
_symmetry.space_group_name_H-M   'P 1'
#
loop_
_entity.id
_entity.type
_entity.pdbx_description
1 polymer ?
#
loop_
_entity_poly.entity_id
_entity_poly.type
_entity_poly.pdbx_seq_one_letter_code
_entity_poly.pdbx_strand_id
1 'polypeptide(L)' 'MSFKTLFFRHYDRTIADGTITFSKLGMSKNDFTKLCTEPDFVPSRETVELISERMQLTAEQKAEMLAAAGYGERP' A
#
# COMPACT_ATOMS: atom_id res chain seq x y z
N MET A 1 11.14 7.11 4.28
CA MET A 1 10.76 5.69 4.24
C MET A 1 10.20 5.38 2.86
N SER A 2 10.64 4.30 2.25
CA SER A 2 10.18 3.96 0.92
C SER A 2 8.74 3.43 0.97
N PHE A 3 8.04 3.54 -0.16
CA PHE A 3 6.69 3.01 -0.25
C PHE A 3 6.66 1.52 0.07
N LYS A 4 7.61 0.77 -0.47
CA LYS A 4 7.68 -0.67 -0.24
C LYS A 4 7.74 -1.00 1.24
N THR A 5 8.62 -0.32 1.97
CA THR A 5 8.79 -0.56 3.40
C THR A 5 7.51 -0.24 4.16
N LEU A 6 6.91 0.91 3.84
CA LEU A 6 5.70 1.33 4.51
C LEU A 6 4.52 0.40 4.18
N PHE A 7 4.41 0.03 2.91
CA PHE A 7 3.35 -0.89 2.49
C PHE A 7 3.44 -2.21 3.24
N PHE A 8 4.63 -2.81 3.30
CA PHE A 8 4.75 -4.11 3.93
C PHE A 8 4.56 -4.05 5.44
N ARG A 9 4.89 -2.91 6.04
CA ARG A 9 4.61 -2.72 7.46
C ARG A 9 3.11 -2.84 7.73
N HIS A 10 2.30 -2.14 6.96
CA HIS A 10 0.84 -2.19 7.13
C HIS A 10 0.27 -3.53 6.68
N TYR A 11 0.79 -4.06 5.58
CA TYR A 11 0.32 -5.32 5.05
C TYR A 11 0.53 -6.46 6.04
N ASP A 12 1.73 -6.57 6.58
CA ASP A 12 2.04 -7.63 7.53
C ASP A 12 1.14 -7.53 8.76
N ARG A 13 0.93 -6.32 9.24
CA ARG A 13 0.09 -6.12 10.42
C ARG A 13 -1.36 -6.53 10.15
N THR A 14 -1.90 -6.11 9.01
CA THR A 14 -3.31 -6.39 8.72
C THR A 14 -3.55 -7.85 8.37
N ILE A 15 -2.57 -8.51 7.77
CA ILE A 15 -2.64 -9.96 7.55
C ILE A 15 -2.62 -10.69 8.90
N ALA A 16 -1.72 -10.30 9.77
CA ALA A 16 -1.61 -10.93 11.09
C ALA A 16 -2.86 -10.74 11.93
N ASP A 17 -3.49 -9.57 11.81
CA ASP A 17 -4.73 -9.26 12.54
C ASP A 17 -5.96 -9.96 11.95
N GLY A 18 -5.84 -10.52 10.76
CA GLY A 18 -6.98 -11.08 10.06
C GLY A 18 -7.88 -10.05 9.42
N THR A 19 -7.45 -8.79 9.38
CA THR A 19 -8.23 -7.72 8.77
C THR A 19 -8.38 -7.92 7.28
N ILE A 20 -7.32 -8.42 6.63
CA ILE A 20 -7.29 -8.53 5.18
C ILE A 20 -6.59 -9.81 4.76
N THR A 21 -6.93 -10.28 3.57
CA THR A 21 -6.18 -11.34 2.89
C THR A 21 -5.70 -10.75 1.58
N PHE A 22 -4.76 -11.44 0.93
CA PHE A 22 -4.26 -10.93 -0.35
C PHE A 22 -5.39 -10.74 -1.37
N SER A 23 -6.32 -11.67 -1.41
CA SER A 23 -7.42 -11.57 -2.39
C SER A 23 -8.33 -10.37 -2.12
N LYS A 24 -8.39 -9.92 -0.88
CA LYS A 24 -9.20 -8.76 -0.51
C LYS A 24 -8.46 -7.45 -0.63
N LEU A 25 -7.14 -7.51 -0.83
CA LEU A 25 -6.31 -6.32 -0.88
C LEU A 25 -6.64 -5.43 -2.09
N GLY A 26 -7.05 -6.04 -3.18
CA GLY A 26 -7.39 -5.27 -4.37
C GLY A 26 -6.20 -5.01 -5.30
N MET A 27 -5.02 -5.46 -4.93
CA MET A 27 -3.84 -5.29 -5.76
C MET A 27 -3.69 -6.50 -6.67
N SER A 28 -3.31 -6.27 -7.93
CA SER A 28 -3.09 -7.39 -8.84
C SER A 28 -1.86 -8.17 -8.43
N LYS A 29 -1.85 -9.46 -8.78
CA LYS A 29 -0.72 -10.31 -8.48
C LYS A 29 0.56 -9.78 -9.15
N ASN A 30 0.41 -9.25 -10.36
CA ASN A 30 1.54 -8.69 -11.09
C ASN A 30 2.15 -7.50 -10.35
N ASP A 31 1.31 -6.60 -9.85
CA ASP A 31 1.78 -5.46 -9.10
C ASP A 31 2.44 -5.88 -7.80
N PHE A 32 1.87 -6.87 -7.13
CA PHE A 32 2.44 -7.37 -5.89
C PHE A 32 3.82 -7.98 -6.15
N THR A 33 3.95 -8.75 -7.23
CA THR A 33 5.24 -9.34 -7.60
C THR A 33 6.27 -8.25 -7.88
N LYS A 34 5.89 -7.22 -8.63
CA LYS A 34 6.81 -6.11 -8.90
C LYS A 34 7.22 -5.41 -7.63
N LEU A 35 6.28 -5.25 -6.71
CA LEU A 35 6.59 -4.59 -5.44
C LEU A 35 7.61 -5.41 -4.64
N CYS A 36 7.55 -6.74 -4.73
CA CYS A 36 8.50 -7.60 -4.04
C CYS A 36 9.87 -7.61 -4.69
N THR A 37 9.93 -7.52 -6.02
CA THR A 37 11.18 -7.73 -6.75
C THR A 37 11.84 -6.44 -7.21
N GLU A 38 11.10 -5.36 -7.37
CA GLU A 38 11.64 -4.09 -7.85
C GLU A 38 11.58 -3.06 -6.72
N PRO A 39 12.72 -2.70 -6.16
CA PRO A 39 12.73 -1.83 -4.97
C PRO A 39 12.13 -0.46 -5.19
N ASP A 40 12.14 0.02 -6.44
CA ASP A 40 11.62 1.36 -6.74
C ASP A 40 10.22 1.34 -7.33
N PHE A 41 9.61 0.17 -7.43
CA PHE A 41 8.27 0.08 -8.00
C PHE A 41 7.23 0.75 -7.09
N VAL A 42 6.35 1.53 -7.70
CA VAL A 42 5.25 2.17 -7.00
C VAL A 42 4.00 1.98 -7.83
N PRO A 43 2.92 1.43 -7.25
CA PRO A 43 1.67 1.26 -8.01
C PRO A 43 1.04 2.61 -8.34
N SER A 44 0.00 2.59 -9.16
CA SER A 44 -0.70 3.81 -9.51
C SER A 44 -1.38 4.41 -8.28
N ARG A 45 -1.70 5.71 -8.36
CA ARG A 45 -2.37 6.39 -7.26
C ARG A 45 -3.67 5.69 -6.88
N GLU A 46 -4.45 5.27 -7.88
CA GLU A 46 -5.71 4.59 -7.61
C GLU A 46 -5.49 3.30 -6.83
N THR A 47 -4.45 2.56 -7.19
CA THR A 47 -4.12 1.34 -6.49
C THR A 47 -3.71 1.63 -5.06
N VAL A 48 -2.89 2.66 -4.84
CA VAL A 48 -2.47 3.03 -3.49
C VAL A 48 -3.67 3.42 -2.64
N GLU A 49 -4.60 4.17 -3.20
CA GLU A 49 -5.81 4.56 -2.48
C GLU A 49 -6.66 3.33 -2.15
N LEU A 50 -6.82 2.43 -3.11
CA LEU A 50 -7.62 1.24 -2.91
C LEU A 50 -7.04 0.34 -1.81
N ILE A 51 -5.75 0.06 -1.88
CA ILE A 51 -5.15 -0.82 -0.87
C ILE A 51 -5.17 -0.18 0.50
N SER A 52 -5.05 1.14 0.58
CA SER A 52 -5.15 1.84 1.86
C SER A 52 -6.54 1.66 2.46
N GLU A 53 -7.57 1.75 1.64
CA GLU A 53 -8.94 1.56 2.10
C GLU A 53 -9.18 0.12 2.51
N ARG A 54 -8.68 -0.83 1.71
CA ARG A 54 -8.87 -2.24 2.03
C ARG A 54 -8.18 -2.64 3.32
N MET A 55 -7.03 -2.05 3.59
CA MET A 55 -6.31 -2.29 4.83
C MET A 55 -6.86 -1.49 6.00
N GLN A 56 -7.92 -0.71 5.77
CA GLN A 56 -8.58 0.09 6.80
C GLN A 56 -7.64 1.05 7.50
N LEU A 57 -6.77 1.67 6.72
CA LEU A 57 -5.83 2.64 7.27
C LEU A 57 -6.57 3.92 7.65
N THR A 58 -6.04 4.61 8.66
CA THR A 58 -6.57 5.92 9.03
C THR A 58 -6.24 6.92 7.93
N ALA A 59 -6.88 8.10 8.01
CA ALA A 59 -6.62 9.16 7.04
C ALA A 59 -5.15 9.55 7.04
N GLU A 60 -4.53 9.59 8.22
CA GLU A 60 -3.11 9.91 8.33
C GLU A 60 -2.24 8.83 7.70
N GLN A 61 -2.57 7.57 7.95
CA GLN A 61 -1.81 6.46 7.38
C GLN A 61 -1.94 6.42 5.87
N LYS A 62 -3.14 6.70 5.36
CA LYS A 62 -3.36 6.76 3.92
C LYS A 62 -2.53 7.89 3.30
N ALA A 63 -2.50 9.04 3.97
CA ALA A 63 -1.71 10.17 3.50
C ALA A 63 -0.22 9.82 3.45
N GLU A 64 0.26 9.10 4.46
CA GLU A 64 1.65 8.64 4.48
C GLU A 64 1.94 7.70 3.32
N MET A 65 1.02 6.80 3.04
CA MET A 65 1.18 5.87 1.91
C MET A 65 1.28 6.63 0.59
N LEU A 66 0.38 7.58 0.39
CA LEU A 66 0.39 8.39 -0.82
C LEU A 66 1.66 9.22 -0.94
N ALA A 67 2.11 9.81 0.16
CA ALA A 67 3.33 10.61 0.16
C ALA A 67 4.54 9.74 -0.16
N ALA A 68 4.62 8.55 0.44
CA ALA A 68 5.73 7.63 0.18
C ALA A 68 5.74 7.18 -1.28
N ALA A 69 4.57 7.10 -1.90
CA ALA A 69 4.45 6.69 -3.29
C ALA A 69 4.72 7.85 -4.27
N GLY A 70 4.90 9.06 -3.75
CA GLY A 70 5.11 10.22 -4.60
C GLY A 70 3.84 10.92 -5.02
N TYR A 71 2.70 10.54 -4.46
CA TYR A 71 1.40 11.12 -4.76
C TYR A 71 0.88 12.01 -3.65
N GLY A 72 1.79 12.47 -2.79
CA GLY A 72 1.41 13.28 -1.66
C GLY A 72 0.66 14.54 -2.07
N GLU A 73 -0.19 15.00 -1.16
CA GLU A 73 -0.96 16.20 -1.40
C GLU A 73 -0.05 17.40 -1.54
N ARG A 74 -0.42 18.31 -2.44
CA ARG A 74 0.31 19.56 -2.63
C ARG A 74 -0.64 20.72 -2.45
N PRO A 75 -0.25 21.67 -1.61
CA PRO A 75 -1.04 22.88 -1.49
C PRO A 75 -1.09 23.64 -2.80
#